data_b6a63820f5a609ce94fc11e8acccf7af
#
_entry.id   b6a63820f5a609ce94fc11e8acccf7af
#
_cell.length_a   1.000
_cell.length_b   1.000
_cell.length_c   1.000
_cell.angle_alpha   90.00
_cell.angle_beta   90.00
_cell.angle_gamma   90.00
#
_symmetry.space_group_name_H-M   'P 1'
#
loop_
_entity.id
_entity.type
_entity.pdbx_description
1 polymer ?
#
loop_
_entity_poly.entity_id
_entity_poly.type
_entity_poly.pdbx_seq_one_letter_code
_entity_poly.pdbx_strand_id
1 'polypeptide(L)'
;MGNFAGGSAYAMAKDIAEGYVLVTERTYLRLLPAELDQLAFEMDRAMRDIRGDQPAIDDLPAVKTRNRKLQRLTGAVSMLRSVQARRGRGINSSVKN
;
A
#
# COMPACT_ATOMS: atom_id res chain seq x y z
N MET A 1 -4.43 7.42 -17.55
CA MET A 1 -3.05 7.12 -17.22
C MET A 1 -2.74 7.57 -15.83
N GLY A 2 -2.45 6.65 -14.97
CA GLY A 2 -2.12 7.00 -13.60
C GLY A 2 -0.63 7.15 -13.39
N ASN A 3 -0.28 7.67 -12.24
CA ASN A 3 1.11 7.76 -11.81
C ASN A 3 1.54 6.51 -11.03
N PHE A 4 0.71 5.47 -11.09
CA PHE A 4 1.00 4.22 -10.37
C PHE A 4 2.08 3.42 -11.08
N ALA A 5 3.00 2.89 -10.31
CA ALA A 5 3.92 1.87 -10.81
C ALA A 5 3.10 0.66 -11.24
N GLY A 6 3.31 0.20 -12.48
CA GLY A 6 2.54 -0.91 -13.03
C GLY A 6 1.26 -0.49 -13.74
N GLY A 7 0.92 0.80 -13.73
CA GLY A 7 -0.19 1.34 -14.51
C GLY A 7 -1.54 1.44 -13.81
N SER A 8 -1.70 0.84 -12.64
CA SER A 8 -2.95 0.94 -11.88
C SER A 8 -2.69 0.72 -10.39
N ALA A 9 -3.64 1.17 -9.57
CA ALA A 9 -3.54 0.98 -8.12
C ALA A 9 -3.49 -0.52 -7.77
N TYR A 10 -4.30 -1.31 -8.43
CA TYR A 10 -4.33 -2.75 -8.23
C TYR A 10 -2.97 -3.39 -8.54
N ALA A 11 -2.42 -3.07 -9.72
CA ALA A 11 -1.13 -3.62 -10.12
C ALA A 11 -0.02 -3.17 -9.19
N MET A 12 -0.03 -1.91 -8.77
CA MET A 12 0.96 -1.40 -7.84
C MET A 12 0.88 -2.10 -6.49
N ALA A 13 -0.34 -2.31 -5.96
CA ALA A 13 -0.51 -3.02 -4.70
C ALA A 13 0.04 -4.45 -4.79
N LYS A 14 -0.23 -5.14 -5.89
CA LYS A 14 0.31 -6.50 -6.10
C LYS A 14 1.82 -6.49 -6.18
N ASP A 15 2.40 -5.54 -6.88
CA ASP A 15 3.85 -5.45 -7.02
C ASP A 15 4.53 -5.13 -5.70
N ILE A 16 3.89 -4.32 -4.86
CA ILE A 16 4.38 -4.05 -3.51
C ILE A 16 4.39 -5.34 -2.69
N ALA A 17 3.28 -6.10 -2.74
CA ALA A 17 3.18 -7.36 -2.00
C ALA A 17 4.25 -8.35 -2.44
N GLU A 18 4.52 -8.44 -3.74
CA GLU A 18 5.51 -9.36 -4.29
C GLU A 18 6.94 -8.89 -4.09
N GLY A 19 7.13 -7.65 -3.67
CA GLY A 19 8.46 -7.10 -3.47
C GLY A 19 9.11 -6.55 -4.74
N TYR A 20 8.35 -6.41 -5.82
CA TYR A 20 8.86 -5.86 -7.07
C TYR A 20 8.95 -4.34 -7.04
N VAL A 21 8.17 -3.70 -6.18
CA VAL A 21 8.18 -2.24 -6.02
C VAL A 21 8.46 -1.93 -4.56
N LEU A 22 9.49 -1.13 -4.34
CA LEU A 22 9.83 -0.64 -3.02
C LEU A 22 9.35 0.81 -2.94
N VAL A 23 8.33 1.05 -2.10
CA VAL A 23 7.80 2.40 -1.98
C VAL A 23 8.60 3.22 -0.99
N THR A 24 8.72 4.50 -1.31
CA THR A 24 9.29 5.50 -0.42
C THR A 24 8.29 6.63 -0.30
N GLU A 25 8.54 7.55 0.62
CA GLU A 25 7.71 8.74 0.74
C GLU A 25 7.60 9.48 -0.59
N ARG A 26 8.73 9.59 -1.30
CA ARG A 26 8.76 10.27 -2.61
C ARG A 26 7.83 9.59 -3.62
N THR A 27 7.71 8.28 -3.57
CA THR A 27 6.80 7.55 -4.44
C THR A 27 5.37 8.05 -4.27
N TYR A 28 4.94 8.19 -3.01
CA TYR A 28 3.59 8.64 -2.70
C TYR A 28 3.38 10.13 -2.98
N LEU A 29 4.42 10.94 -2.84
CA LEU A 29 4.32 12.38 -3.10
C LEU A 29 4.02 12.67 -4.57
N ARG A 30 4.29 11.74 -5.46
CA ARG A 30 3.99 11.87 -6.88
C ARG A 30 2.53 11.54 -7.22
N LEU A 31 1.80 10.97 -6.27
CA LEU A 31 0.43 10.57 -6.48
C LEU A 31 -0.52 11.68 -6.02
N LEU A 32 -1.63 11.80 -6.73
CA LEU A 32 -2.70 12.71 -6.33
C LEU A 32 -3.43 12.16 -5.10
N PRO A 33 -4.11 13.00 -4.30
CA PRO A 33 -4.85 12.51 -3.14
C PRO A 33 -5.83 11.39 -3.47
N ALA A 34 -6.57 11.51 -4.57
CA ALA A 34 -7.49 10.45 -4.98
C ALA A 34 -6.76 9.16 -5.34
N GLU A 35 -5.56 9.28 -5.93
CA GLU A 35 -4.75 8.11 -6.26
C GLU A 35 -4.25 7.42 -5.01
N LEU A 36 -3.87 8.19 -3.99
CA LEU A 36 -3.46 7.60 -2.70
C LEU A 36 -4.62 6.83 -2.06
N ASP A 37 -5.83 7.36 -2.12
CA ASP A 37 -7.01 6.65 -1.61
C ASP A 37 -7.25 5.35 -2.35
N GLN A 38 -7.13 5.36 -3.67
CA GLN A 38 -7.29 4.16 -4.48
C GLN A 38 -6.23 3.12 -4.12
N LEU A 39 -4.98 3.55 -3.98
CA LEU A 39 -3.90 2.63 -3.64
C LEU A 39 -4.10 2.05 -2.25
N ALA A 40 -4.51 2.86 -1.28
CA ALA A 40 -4.80 2.39 0.07
C ALA A 40 -5.89 1.32 0.05
N PHE A 41 -6.95 1.56 -0.72
CA PHE A 41 -8.04 0.60 -0.87
C PHE A 41 -7.54 -0.73 -1.43
N GLU A 42 -6.73 -0.68 -2.49
CA GLU A 42 -6.23 -1.91 -3.11
C GLU A 42 -5.25 -2.64 -2.21
N MET A 43 -4.41 -1.91 -1.48
CA MET A 43 -3.50 -2.55 -0.52
C MET A 43 -4.25 -3.22 0.62
N ASP A 44 -5.30 -2.57 1.16
CA ASP A 44 -6.14 -3.16 2.19
C ASP A 44 -6.85 -4.42 1.68
N ARG A 45 -7.35 -4.34 0.45
CA ARG A 45 -7.99 -5.48 -0.21
C ARG A 45 -7.02 -6.64 -0.38
N ALA A 46 -5.80 -6.34 -0.83
CA ALA A 46 -4.77 -7.37 -0.99
C ALA A 46 -4.45 -8.04 0.35
N MET A 47 -4.37 -7.25 1.43
CA MET A 47 -4.11 -7.82 2.75
C MET A 47 -5.25 -8.74 3.21
N ARG A 48 -6.49 -8.34 2.97
CA ARG A 48 -7.65 -9.18 3.32
C ARG A 48 -7.62 -10.50 2.54
N ASP A 49 -7.30 -10.42 1.25
CA ASP A 49 -7.22 -11.62 0.41
C ASP A 49 -6.13 -12.56 0.91
N ILE A 50 -4.97 -12.01 1.26
CA ILE A 50 -3.86 -12.82 1.76
C ILE A 50 -4.21 -13.44 3.11
N ARG A 51 -4.87 -12.70 4.00
CA ARG A 51 -5.27 -13.24 5.31
C ARG A 51 -6.31 -14.33 5.17
N GLY A 52 -7.17 -14.23 4.16
CA GLY A 52 -8.19 -15.25 3.91
C GLY A 52 -7.64 -16.52 3.28
N ASP A 53 -6.46 -16.45 2.68
CA ASP A 53 -5.84 -17.59 2.02
C ASP A 53 -4.79 -18.18 2.95
N GLN A 54 -5.20 -19.10 3.83
CA GLN A 54 -4.31 -19.67 4.83
C GLN A 54 -3.64 -20.93 4.29
N PRO A 55 -2.30 -20.92 4.25
CA PRO A 55 -1.57 -22.13 3.83
C PRO A 55 -1.65 -23.19 4.92
N ALA A 56 -1.35 -24.43 4.54
CA ALA A 56 -1.24 -25.52 5.51
C ALA A 56 -0.18 -25.16 6.55
N ILE A 57 -0.44 -25.52 7.80
CA ILE A 57 0.40 -25.12 8.91
C ILE A 57 1.82 -25.67 8.82
N ASP A 58 1.99 -26.80 8.15
CA ASP A 58 3.29 -27.43 7.94
C ASP A 58 3.99 -27.00 6.67
N ASP A 59 3.34 -26.16 5.86
CA ASP A 59 3.96 -25.60 4.66
C ASP A 59 4.70 -24.30 5.05
N LEU A 60 5.86 -24.47 5.62
CA LEU A 60 6.64 -23.33 6.12
C LEU A 60 7.03 -22.32 5.04
N PRO A 61 7.44 -22.74 3.83
CA PRO A 61 7.73 -21.75 2.79
C PRO A 61 6.52 -20.90 2.43
N ALA A 62 5.33 -21.49 2.35
CA ALA A 62 4.11 -20.75 2.05
C ALA A 62 3.77 -19.78 3.17
N VAL A 63 3.92 -20.21 4.43
CA VAL A 63 3.68 -19.34 5.59
C VAL A 63 4.62 -18.15 5.56
N LYS A 64 5.91 -18.38 5.30
CA LYS A 64 6.90 -17.30 5.25
C LYS A 64 6.59 -16.31 4.12
N THR A 65 6.24 -16.82 2.96
CA THR A 65 5.88 -15.98 1.81
C THR A 65 4.69 -15.10 2.15
N ARG A 66 3.65 -15.69 2.74
CA ARG A 66 2.45 -14.97 3.18
C ARG A 66 2.81 -13.86 4.16
N ASN A 67 3.62 -14.18 5.16
CA ASN A 67 3.99 -13.21 6.19
C ASN A 67 4.80 -12.05 5.60
N ARG A 68 5.68 -12.33 4.65
CA ARG A 68 6.46 -11.28 3.98
C ARG A 68 5.56 -10.34 3.19
N LYS A 69 4.57 -10.89 2.48
CA LYS A 69 3.64 -10.06 1.72
C LYS A 69 2.85 -9.15 2.64
N LEU A 70 2.37 -9.68 3.77
CA LEU A 70 1.64 -8.88 4.74
C LEU A 70 2.51 -7.79 5.35
N GLN A 71 3.76 -8.11 5.66
CA GLN A 71 4.69 -7.12 6.20
C GLN A 71 4.95 -5.98 5.22
N ARG A 72 5.16 -6.32 3.95
CA ARG A 72 5.39 -5.31 2.91
C ARG A 72 4.19 -4.39 2.76
N LEU A 73 3.01 -4.98 2.71
CA LEU A 73 1.78 -4.19 2.57
C LEU A 73 1.52 -3.34 3.82
N THR A 74 1.70 -3.91 5.00
CA THR A 74 1.50 -3.18 6.25
C THR A 74 2.41 -1.95 6.31
N GLY A 75 3.69 -2.13 6.00
CA GLY A 75 4.64 -1.02 5.99
C GLY A 75 4.28 0.02 4.93
N ALA A 76 3.88 -0.44 3.76
CA ALA A 76 3.51 0.47 2.68
C ALA A 76 2.25 1.27 3.01
N VAL A 77 1.25 0.63 3.63
CA VAL A 77 0.04 1.33 4.05
C VAL A 77 0.35 2.35 5.14
N SER A 78 1.17 1.97 6.11
CA SER A 78 1.56 2.88 7.19
C SER A 78 2.22 4.14 6.65
N MET A 79 3.14 3.97 5.71
CA MET A 79 3.81 5.11 5.07
C MET A 79 2.81 5.97 4.29
N LEU A 80 1.90 5.34 3.57
CA LEU A 80 0.88 6.06 2.81
C LEU A 80 0.00 6.90 3.74
N ARG A 81 -0.44 6.33 4.87
CA ARG A 81 -1.26 7.05 5.84
C ARG A 81 -0.51 8.23 6.43
N SER A 82 0.80 8.08 6.66
CA SER A 82 1.63 9.20 7.13
C SER A 82 1.66 10.35 6.13
N VAL A 83 1.81 10.02 4.85
CA VAL A 83 1.82 11.03 3.79
C VAL A 83 0.47 11.72 3.71
N GLN A 84 -0.62 10.94 3.76
CA GLN A 84 -1.97 11.51 3.73
C GLN A 84 -2.20 12.44 4.93
N ALA A 85 -1.77 12.04 6.11
CA ALA A 85 -1.95 12.84 7.32
C ALA A 85 -1.21 14.18 7.21
N ARG A 86 0.00 14.16 6.67
CA ARG A 86 0.78 15.40 6.50
C ARG A 86 0.14 16.32 5.48
N ARG A 87 -0.34 15.77 4.37
CA ARG A 87 -1.05 16.56 3.37
C ARG A 87 -2.34 17.14 3.93
N GLY A 88 -3.09 16.32 4.68
CA GLY A 88 -4.32 16.76 5.32
C GLY A 88 -4.08 17.87 6.33
N ARG A 89 -3.03 17.73 7.13
CA ARG A 89 -2.69 18.78 8.10
C ARG A 89 -2.32 20.08 7.41
N GLY A 90 -1.55 19.99 6.33
CA GLY A 90 -1.20 21.16 5.55
C GLY A 90 -2.42 21.86 4.97
N ILE A 91 -3.33 21.09 4.38
CA ILE A 91 -4.57 21.60 3.81
C ILE A 91 -5.45 22.19 4.92
N ASN A 92 -5.59 21.46 6.03
CA ASN A 92 -6.42 21.91 7.14
C ASN A 92 -5.88 23.19 7.75
N SER A 93 -4.59 23.33 7.87
CA SER A 93 -3.98 24.54 8.38
C SER A 93 -4.34 25.73 7.50
N SER A 94 -4.30 25.56 6.19
CA SER A 94 -4.67 26.60 5.24
C SER A 94 -6.14 26.98 5.38
N VAL A 95 -6.99 25.99 5.54
CA VAL A 95 -8.43 26.21 5.62
C VAL A 95 -8.81 26.91 6.92
N LYS A 96 -8.19 26.53 8.01
CA LYS A 96 -8.49 27.11 9.32
C LYS A 96 -8.06 28.55 9.45
N ASN A 97 -7.09 28.94 8.70
CA ASN A 97 -6.58 30.30 8.73
C ASN A 97 -7.30 31.18 7.73
#